data_8985970663e221c71fcef8ff1a89c63a
#
_entry.id   8985970663e221c71fcef8ff1a89c63a
#
_cell.length_a   1.000
_cell.length_b   1.000
_cell.length_c   1.000
_cell.angle_alpha   90.00
_cell.angle_beta   90.00
_cell.angle_gamma   90.00
#
_symmetry.space_group_name_H-M   'P 1'
#
loop_
_entity.id
_entity.type
_entity.pdbx_description
1 polymer ?
#
loop_
_entity_poly.entity_id
_entity_poly.type
_entity_poly.pdbx_seq_one_letter_code
_entity_poly.pdbx_strand_id
1 'polypeptide(L)'
;MSFKKLLESWRETAAAPRTVTEYSVRLPVDDAAQLQALIEMFPGRTAEQLITDLLGAALQEVATAMPYVAGQKVISTDEQGDPLYEDVGPTPRFMELTRKNRKRLEAEVKSATASK
;
A
#
# COMPACT_ATOMS: atom_id res chain seq x y z
N MET A 1 5.95 20.07 -6.10
CA MET A 1 4.83 19.26 -6.66
C MET A 1 4.02 20.13 -7.60
N SER A 2 3.70 19.63 -8.79
CA SER A 2 2.86 20.37 -9.73
C SER A 2 1.39 20.32 -9.29
N PHE A 3 0.64 21.34 -9.64
CA PHE A 3 -0.80 21.40 -9.37
C PHE A 3 -1.54 20.23 -10.03
N LYS A 4 -1.10 19.85 -11.24
CA LYS A 4 -1.67 18.72 -11.96
C LYS A 4 -1.49 17.40 -11.19
N LYS A 5 -0.29 17.15 -10.67
CA LYS A 5 -0.01 15.95 -9.88
C LYS A 5 -0.83 15.91 -8.60
N LEU A 6 -1.03 17.06 -7.97
CA LEU A 6 -1.84 17.17 -6.77
C LEU A 6 -3.28 16.78 -7.06
N LEU A 7 -3.85 17.28 -8.15
CA LEU A 7 -5.22 16.96 -8.56
C LEU A 7 -5.37 15.48 -8.90
N GLU A 8 -4.38 14.89 -9.57
CA GLU A 8 -4.39 13.48 -9.90
C GLU A 8 -4.36 12.63 -8.63
N SER A 9 -3.54 13.02 -7.66
CA SER A 9 -3.45 12.34 -6.37
C SER A 9 -4.79 12.37 -5.63
N TRP A 10 -5.44 13.52 -5.60
CA TRP A 10 -6.76 13.66 -4.96
C TRP A 10 -7.81 12.79 -5.63
N ARG A 11 -7.79 12.75 -6.96
CA ARG A 11 -8.73 11.93 -7.74
C ARG A 11 -8.53 10.45 -7.47
N GLU A 12 -7.30 9.98 -7.47
CA GLU A 12 -6.97 8.58 -7.19
C GLU A 12 -7.40 8.19 -5.78
N THR A 13 -7.08 9.01 -4.79
CA THR A 13 -7.41 8.75 -3.40
C THR A 13 -8.92 8.72 -3.18
N ALA A 14 -9.63 9.68 -3.76
CA ALA A 14 -11.07 9.79 -3.61
C ALA A 14 -11.83 8.67 -4.32
N ALA A 15 -11.28 8.21 -5.47
CA ALA A 15 -11.92 7.18 -6.29
C ALA A 15 -11.56 5.75 -5.88
N ALA A 16 -10.53 5.57 -5.05
CA ALA A 16 -10.08 4.24 -4.64
C ALA A 16 -11.18 3.52 -3.85
N PRO A 17 -11.60 2.32 -4.30
CA PRO A 17 -12.62 1.58 -3.58
C PRO A 17 -12.12 1.12 -2.21
N ARG A 18 -13.03 1.06 -1.25
CA ARG A 18 -12.73 0.59 0.10
C ARG A 18 -13.16 -0.86 0.26
N THR A 19 -12.52 -1.57 1.18
CA THR A 19 -12.82 -2.97 1.45
C THR A 19 -14.19 -3.15 2.09
N VAL A 20 -14.79 -4.31 1.87
CA VAL A 20 -16.05 -4.71 2.54
C VAL A 20 -15.78 -5.00 4.02
N THR A 21 -14.68 -5.70 4.30
CA THR A 21 -14.30 -6.07 5.66
C THR A 21 -13.60 -4.89 6.36
N GLU A 22 -14.01 -4.60 7.57
CA GLU A 22 -13.36 -3.61 8.40
C GLU A 22 -12.22 -4.25 9.20
N TYR A 23 -11.14 -3.50 9.36
CA TYR A 23 -10.01 -3.90 10.20
C TYR A 23 -10.08 -3.12 11.50
N SER A 24 -10.45 -3.79 12.59
CA SER A 24 -10.53 -3.18 13.91
C SER A 24 -9.27 -3.48 14.70
N VAL A 25 -8.62 -2.43 15.18
CA VAL A 25 -7.38 -2.56 15.95
C VAL A 25 -7.40 -1.64 17.15
N ARG A 26 -6.79 -2.09 18.23
CA ARG A 26 -6.49 -1.25 19.39
C ARG A 26 -5.02 -0.88 19.28
N LEU A 27 -4.75 0.43 19.27
CA LEU A 27 -3.40 0.91 19.08
C LEU A 27 -2.61 0.94 20.38
N PRO A 28 -1.28 0.79 20.33
CA PRO A 28 -0.44 1.13 21.48
C PRO A 28 -0.73 2.57 21.91
N VAL A 29 -0.68 2.82 23.21
CA VAL A 29 -1.05 4.15 23.76
C VAL A 29 -0.23 5.26 23.13
N ASP A 30 1.06 5.05 22.95
CA ASP A 30 1.94 6.09 22.37
C ASP A 30 1.57 6.40 20.91
N ASP A 31 1.28 5.37 20.12
CA ASP A 31 0.86 5.57 18.74
C ASP A 31 -0.47 6.32 18.65
N ALA A 32 -1.41 5.96 19.54
CA ALA A 32 -2.69 6.65 19.61
C ALA A 32 -2.52 8.11 20.01
N ALA A 33 -1.60 8.39 20.95
CA ALA A 33 -1.32 9.76 21.37
C ALA A 33 -0.77 10.61 20.22
N GLN A 34 0.13 10.04 19.43
CA GLN A 34 0.68 10.72 18.26
C GLN A 34 -0.37 10.96 17.20
N LEU A 35 -1.25 9.97 16.96
CA LEU A 35 -2.35 10.11 16.02
C LEU A 35 -3.29 11.24 16.46
N GLN A 36 -3.66 11.29 17.74
CA GLN A 36 -4.52 12.35 18.25
C GLN A 36 -3.87 13.72 18.13
N ALA A 37 -2.57 13.80 18.33
CA ALA A 37 -1.82 15.04 18.13
C ALA A 37 -1.94 15.54 16.70
N LEU A 38 -1.81 14.64 15.72
CA LEU A 38 -1.94 14.99 14.30
C LEU A 38 -3.37 15.46 13.97
N ILE A 39 -4.38 14.82 14.56
CA ILE A 39 -5.77 15.22 14.37
C ILE A 39 -5.99 16.66 14.86
N GLU A 40 -5.42 17.00 16.00
CA GLU A 40 -5.52 18.35 16.55
C GLU A 40 -4.74 19.39 15.72
N MET A 41 -3.58 19.00 15.18
CA MET A 41 -2.76 19.88 14.34
C MET A 41 -3.36 20.14 12.97
N PHE A 42 -4.13 19.20 12.46
CA PHE A 42 -4.72 19.26 11.10
C PHE A 42 -6.23 19.06 11.17
N PRO A 43 -6.97 20.05 11.69
CA PRO A 43 -8.41 19.88 11.96
C PRO A 43 -9.28 19.66 10.71
N GLY A 44 -8.73 19.91 9.51
CA GLY A 44 -9.44 19.61 8.27
C GLY A 44 -9.39 18.15 7.85
N ARG A 45 -8.61 17.30 8.56
CA ARG A 45 -8.46 15.88 8.25
C ARG A 45 -9.15 15.03 9.30
N THR A 46 -9.81 13.96 8.87
CA THR A 46 -10.43 13.01 9.82
C THR A 46 -9.41 11.99 10.30
N ALA A 47 -9.70 11.33 11.42
CA ALA A 47 -8.88 10.21 11.91
C ALA A 47 -8.75 9.13 10.85
N GLU A 48 -9.84 8.79 10.16
CA GLU A 48 -9.84 7.78 9.09
C GLU A 48 -8.91 8.16 7.95
N GLN A 49 -8.95 9.41 7.50
CA GLN A 49 -8.07 9.89 6.44
C GLN A 49 -6.59 9.81 6.83
N LEU A 50 -6.27 10.23 8.06
CA LEU A 50 -4.90 10.17 8.55
C LEU A 50 -4.40 8.72 8.66
N ILE A 51 -5.23 7.83 9.19
CA ILE A 51 -4.89 6.41 9.32
C ILE A 51 -4.62 5.79 7.95
N THR A 52 -5.50 6.02 6.98
CA THR A 52 -5.34 5.45 5.64
C THR A 52 -4.11 6.00 4.93
N ASP A 53 -3.83 7.29 5.07
CA ASP A 53 -2.65 7.91 4.46
C ASP A 53 -1.36 7.38 5.10
N LEU A 54 -1.32 7.30 6.43
CA LEU A 54 -0.15 6.79 7.15
C LEU A 54 0.10 5.32 6.86
N LEU A 55 -0.95 4.52 6.84
CA LEU A 55 -0.83 3.10 6.52
C LEU A 55 -0.34 2.89 5.09
N GLY A 56 -0.89 3.65 4.14
CA GLY A 56 -0.46 3.58 2.74
C GLY A 56 1.02 3.87 2.59
N ALA A 57 1.51 4.94 3.24
CA ALA A 57 2.92 5.30 3.21
C ALA A 57 3.80 4.21 3.84
N ALA A 58 3.38 3.66 4.98
CA ALA A 58 4.11 2.61 5.67
C ALA A 58 4.20 1.33 4.81
N LEU A 59 3.12 0.97 4.15
CA LEU A 59 3.09 -0.22 3.28
C LEU A 59 4.04 -0.06 2.10
N GLN A 60 4.14 1.13 1.51
CA GLN A 60 5.09 1.40 0.44
C GLN A 60 6.53 1.26 0.94
N GLU A 61 6.82 1.72 2.14
CA GLU A 61 8.15 1.57 2.73
C GLU A 61 8.48 0.11 3.03
N VAL A 62 7.52 -0.66 3.50
CA VAL A 62 7.70 -2.10 3.73
C VAL A 62 8.11 -2.78 2.43
N ALA A 63 7.42 -2.47 1.34
CA ALA A 63 7.70 -3.06 0.02
C ALA A 63 9.13 -2.71 -0.45
N THR A 64 9.54 -1.45 -0.29
CA THR A 64 10.89 -1.03 -0.73
C THR A 64 11.99 -1.51 0.19
N ALA A 65 11.68 -1.76 1.46
CA ALA A 65 12.67 -2.22 2.45
C ALA A 65 12.98 -3.72 2.35
N MET A 66 12.17 -4.48 1.62
CA MET A 66 12.42 -5.91 1.44
C MET A 66 13.70 -6.14 0.65
N PRO A 67 14.64 -6.96 1.17
CA PRO A 67 15.93 -7.12 0.51
C PRO A 67 15.83 -7.96 -0.76
N TYR A 68 16.61 -7.57 -1.76
CA TYR A 68 16.86 -8.40 -2.91
C TYR A 68 17.86 -9.50 -2.52
N VAL A 69 17.53 -10.74 -2.85
CA VAL A 69 18.42 -11.88 -2.63
C VAL A 69 18.62 -12.58 -3.97
N ALA A 70 19.83 -12.52 -4.51
CA ALA A 70 20.14 -13.12 -5.80
C ALA A 70 20.09 -14.64 -5.72
N GLY A 71 19.30 -15.25 -6.59
CA GLY A 71 19.29 -16.69 -6.79
C GLY A 71 20.39 -17.11 -7.76
N GLN A 72 20.30 -18.34 -8.26
CA GLN A 72 21.30 -18.87 -9.19
C GLN A 72 20.85 -18.77 -10.65
N LYS A 73 19.57 -18.60 -10.88
CA LYS A 73 19.01 -18.53 -12.23
C LYS A 73 19.14 -17.14 -12.81
N VAL A 74 19.69 -17.03 -14.01
CA VAL A 74 19.76 -15.78 -14.75
C VAL A 74 18.45 -15.57 -15.49
N ILE A 75 17.77 -14.45 -15.25
CA ILE A 75 16.47 -14.13 -15.87
C ILE A 75 16.59 -13.18 -17.04
N SER A 76 17.63 -12.34 -17.07
CA SER A 76 17.89 -11.42 -18.18
C SER A 76 19.30 -10.85 -18.04
N THR A 77 19.65 -9.92 -18.93
CA THR A 77 20.91 -9.18 -18.84
C THR A 77 20.60 -7.69 -18.78
N ASP A 78 21.49 -6.93 -18.12
CA ASP A 78 21.35 -5.47 -18.05
C ASP A 78 21.92 -4.80 -19.31
N GLU A 79 21.93 -3.46 -19.33
CA GLU A 79 22.41 -2.68 -20.48
C GLU A 79 23.89 -2.91 -20.78
N GLN A 80 24.68 -3.28 -19.77
CA GLN A 80 26.09 -3.58 -19.93
C GLN A 80 26.36 -5.05 -20.28
N GLY A 81 25.32 -5.86 -20.38
CA GLY A 81 25.44 -7.30 -20.68
C GLY A 81 25.71 -8.18 -19.46
N ASP A 82 25.68 -7.62 -18.27
CA ASP A 82 25.84 -8.39 -17.04
C ASP A 82 24.59 -9.19 -16.71
N PRO A 83 24.72 -10.40 -16.15
CA PRO A 83 23.55 -11.22 -15.83
C PRO A 83 22.75 -10.67 -14.67
N LEU A 84 21.42 -10.70 -14.81
CA LEU A 84 20.49 -10.38 -13.74
C LEU A 84 19.93 -11.69 -13.21
N TYR A 85 20.12 -11.93 -11.92
CA TYR A 85 19.69 -13.15 -11.26
C TYR A 85 18.29 -12.99 -10.68
N GLU A 86 17.57 -14.11 -10.57
CA GLU A 86 16.25 -14.12 -9.96
C GLU A 86 16.33 -13.62 -8.51
N ASP A 87 15.26 -12.95 -8.06
CA ASP A 87 15.14 -12.53 -6.67
C ASP A 87 14.48 -13.66 -5.88
N VAL A 88 15.24 -14.32 -5.00
CA VAL A 88 14.73 -15.35 -4.11
C VAL A 88 14.43 -14.81 -2.71
N GLY A 89 14.48 -13.49 -2.55
CA GLY A 89 14.10 -12.81 -1.31
C GLY A 89 12.59 -12.68 -1.17
N PRO A 90 12.11 -11.88 -0.21
CA PRO A 90 10.68 -11.77 0.09
C PRO A 90 9.86 -10.99 -0.93
N THR A 91 10.46 -10.12 -1.75
CA THR A 91 9.71 -9.24 -2.65
C THR A 91 8.80 -9.97 -3.64
N PRO A 92 9.27 -10.99 -4.39
CA PRO A 92 8.40 -11.67 -5.35
C PRO A 92 7.19 -12.31 -4.69
N ARG A 93 7.38 -12.94 -3.52
CA ARG A 93 6.29 -13.54 -2.78
C ARG A 93 5.31 -12.49 -2.27
N PHE A 94 5.82 -11.37 -1.77
CA PHE A 94 4.99 -10.25 -1.31
C PHE A 94 4.13 -9.73 -2.45
N MET A 95 4.70 -9.53 -3.63
CA MET A 95 3.98 -9.03 -4.80
C MET A 95 2.94 -10.02 -5.29
N GLU A 96 3.27 -11.32 -5.30
CA GLU A 96 2.33 -12.37 -5.70
C GLU A 96 1.13 -12.43 -4.76
N LEU A 97 1.39 -12.44 -3.45
CA LEU A 97 0.33 -12.47 -2.43
C LEU A 97 -0.51 -11.21 -2.44
N THR A 98 0.11 -10.05 -2.68
CA THR A 98 -0.60 -8.78 -2.83
C THR A 98 -1.57 -8.84 -4.01
N ARG A 99 -1.10 -9.34 -5.16
CA ARG A 99 -1.93 -9.46 -6.35
C ARG A 99 -3.10 -10.41 -6.13
N LYS A 100 -2.83 -11.56 -5.52
CA LYS A 100 -3.85 -12.55 -5.18
C LYS A 100 -4.94 -11.96 -4.30
N ASN A 101 -4.54 -11.29 -3.22
CA ASN A 101 -5.47 -10.70 -2.27
C ASN A 101 -6.21 -9.51 -2.86
N ARG A 102 -5.55 -8.71 -3.71
CA ARG A 102 -6.22 -7.60 -4.40
C ARG A 102 -7.39 -8.09 -5.23
N LYS A 103 -7.20 -9.17 -6.00
CA LYS A 103 -8.27 -9.76 -6.81
C LYS A 103 -9.43 -10.23 -5.96
N ARG A 104 -9.14 -10.87 -4.83
CA ARG A 104 -10.17 -11.36 -3.91
C ARG A 104 -10.96 -10.19 -3.31
N LEU A 105 -10.26 -9.18 -2.83
CA LEU A 105 -10.88 -8.02 -2.20
C LEU A 105 -11.70 -7.19 -3.19
N GLU A 106 -11.21 -7.03 -4.41
CA GLU A 106 -11.94 -6.36 -5.48
C GLU A 106 -13.23 -7.11 -5.84
N ALA A 107 -13.16 -8.43 -5.87
CA ALA A 107 -14.34 -9.26 -6.15
C ALA A 107 -15.39 -9.11 -5.04
N GLU A 108 -14.97 -9.02 -3.78
CA GLU A 108 -15.88 -8.79 -2.66
C GLU A 108 -16.59 -7.45 -2.77
N VAL A 109 -15.86 -6.40 -3.17
CA VAL A 109 -16.44 -5.06 -3.36
C VAL A 109 -17.47 -5.08 -4.49
N LYS A 110 -17.14 -5.74 -5.61
CA LYS A 110 -18.08 -5.87 -6.75
C LYS A 110 -19.35 -6.62 -6.35
N SER A 111 -19.21 -7.72 -5.62
CA SER A 111 -20.35 -8.48 -5.15
C SER A 111 -21.26 -7.66 -4.23
N ALA A 112 -20.66 -6.92 -3.31
CA ALA A 112 -21.42 -6.07 -2.39
C ALA A 112 -22.15 -4.96 -3.14
N THR A 113 -21.52 -4.37 -4.16
CA THR A 113 -22.12 -3.31 -4.99
C THR A 113 -23.24 -3.87 -5.84
N ALA A 114 -23.06 -5.08 -6.40
CA ALA A 114 -24.05 -5.72 -7.26
C ALA A 114 -25.29 -6.18 -6.50
N SER A 115 -25.13 -6.41 -5.18
CA SER A 115 -26.24 -6.87 -4.32
C SER A 115 -27.23 -5.77 -3.93
N LYS A 116 -26.90 -4.54 -4.28
CA LYS A 116 -27.80 -3.39 -4.01
C LYS A 116 -28.76 -3.16 -5.19
#